data_d9fe3b3597a0c16fc46c4019f1e5f173
#
_entry.id   d9fe3b3597a0c16fc46c4019f1e5f173
#
_cell.length_a   1.000
_cell.length_b   1.000
_cell.length_c   1.000
_cell.angle_alpha   90.00
_cell.angle_beta   90.00
_cell.angle_gamma   90.00
#
_symmetry.space_group_name_H-M   'P 1'
#
loop_
_entity.id
_entity.type
_entity.pdbx_description
1 polymer ?
#
loop_
_entity_poly.entity_id
_entity_poly.type
_entity_poly.pdbx_seq_one_letter_code
_entity_poly.pdbx_strand_id
1 'polypeptide(L)'
;MSKPSVSPEQGRFIDDVASLLVPWGMPQTMGRIYGYLLLSTIPLGLDRIAADLEISRSSASVAARLLEKHTLVRRHGERGSKRVLYTVSDNFAGLFSERGVMLGALGAL
;
A
#
# COMPACT_ATOMS: atom_id res chain seq x y z
N MET A 1 19.92 14.99 10.24
CA MET A 1 18.97 14.81 9.16
C MET A 1 18.65 13.35 8.98
N SER A 2 17.41 13.04 8.99
CA SER A 2 17.04 11.65 8.86
C SER A 2 17.03 11.25 7.40
N LYS A 3 17.51 10.09 7.13
CA LYS A 3 17.43 9.53 5.79
C LYS A 3 16.12 8.83 5.63
N PRO A 4 15.57 8.81 4.44
CA PRO A 4 14.41 7.95 4.21
C PRO A 4 14.82 6.51 4.49
N SER A 5 13.92 5.76 5.03
CA SER A 5 14.17 4.34 5.29
C SER A 5 14.23 3.53 4.02
N VAL A 6 13.86 4.15 2.91
CA VAL A 6 13.77 3.46 1.63
C VAL A 6 15.06 3.68 0.87
N SER A 7 15.76 2.62 0.55
CA SER A 7 16.98 2.70 -0.25
C SER A 7 16.59 2.95 -1.72
N PRO A 8 17.56 3.37 -2.55
CA PRO A 8 17.27 3.55 -3.97
C PRO A 8 16.75 2.29 -4.65
N GLU A 9 17.26 1.12 -4.26
CA GLU A 9 16.78 -0.14 -4.83
C GLU A 9 15.36 -0.44 -4.41
N GLN A 10 15.05 -0.19 -3.14
CA GLN A 10 13.70 -0.37 -2.64
C GLN A 10 12.76 0.62 -3.31
N GLY A 11 13.21 1.85 -3.52
CA GLY A 11 12.42 2.85 -4.21
C GLY A 11 12.07 2.43 -5.62
N ARG A 12 13.03 1.83 -6.33
CA ARG A 12 12.76 1.31 -7.67
C ARG A 12 11.73 0.19 -7.64
N PHE A 13 11.84 -0.71 -6.67
CA PHE A 13 10.87 -1.78 -6.51
C PHE A 13 9.47 -1.20 -6.30
N ILE A 14 9.37 -0.22 -5.41
CA ILE A 14 8.09 0.42 -5.08
C ILE A 14 7.50 1.06 -6.34
N ASP A 15 8.30 1.78 -7.09
CA ASP A 15 7.83 2.44 -8.30
C ASP A 15 7.47 1.43 -9.37
N ASP A 16 8.21 0.33 -9.47
CA ASP A 16 7.91 -0.72 -10.42
C ASP A 16 6.59 -1.42 -10.10
N VAL A 17 6.35 -1.69 -8.84
CA VAL A 17 5.07 -2.27 -8.42
C VAL A 17 3.93 -1.33 -8.77
N ALA A 18 4.09 -0.05 -8.46
CA ALA A 18 3.06 0.93 -8.78
C ALA A 18 2.80 0.98 -10.28
N SER A 19 3.87 1.04 -11.07
CA SER A 19 3.73 1.11 -12.52
C SER A 19 3.07 -0.13 -13.09
N LEU A 20 3.37 -1.28 -12.53
CA LEU A 20 2.78 -2.52 -12.96
C LEU A 20 1.27 -2.56 -12.70
N LEU A 21 0.83 -1.95 -11.62
CA LEU A 21 -0.57 -2.02 -11.21
C LEU A 21 -1.44 -0.89 -11.76
N VAL A 22 -0.83 0.20 -12.23
CA VAL A 22 -1.60 1.31 -12.81
C VAL A 22 -2.52 0.84 -13.93
N PRO A 23 -2.06 0.04 -14.91
CA PRO A 23 -2.96 -0.40 -15.98
C PRO A 23 -4.14 -1.23 -15.49
N TRP A 24 -4.05 -1.76 -14.29
CA TRP A 24 -5.13 -2.57 -13.70
C TRP A 24 -6.10 -1.72 -12.89
N GLY A 25 -5.93 -0.40 -12.92
CA GLY A 25 -6.84 0.51 -12.24
C GLY A 25 -6.38 0.97 -10.86
N MET A 26 -5.20 0.59 -10.44
CA MET A 26 -4.71 1.02 -9.14
C MET A 26 -4.01 2.38 -9.26
N PRO A 27 -4.48 3.41 -8.55
CA PRO A 27 -3.79 4.69 -8.54
C PRO A 27 -2.34 4.53 -8.09
N GLN A 28 -1.47 5.36 -8.62
CA GLN A 28 -0.04 5.24 -8.36
C GLN A 28 0.30 5.27 -6.87
N THR A 29 -0.28 6.19 -6.13
CA THR A 29 -0.02 6.30 -4.69
C THR A 29 -0.37 5.01 -3.96
N MET A 30 -1.50 4.40 -4.33
CA MET A 30 -1.94 3.15 -3.76
C MET A 30 -0.94 2.04 -4.06
N GLY A 31 -0.49 1.97 -5.31
CA GLY A 31 0.50 1.00 -5.73
C GLY A 31 1.83 1.17 -5.02
N ARG A 32 2.24 2.42 -4.80
CA ARG A 32 3.48 2.69 -4.09
C ARG A 32 3.40 2.24 -2.63
N ILE A 33 2.27 2.49 -1.98
CA ILE A 33 2.09 2.03 -0.60
C ILE A 33 2.09 0.51 -0.55
N TYR A 34 1.41 -0.13 -1.49
CA TYR A 34 1.37 -1.57 -1.54
C TYR A 34 2.79 -2.16 -1.70
N GLY A 35 3.56 -1.62 -2.64
CA GLY A 35 4.94 -2.06 -2.85
C GLY A 35 5.81 -1.84 -1.63
N TYR A 36 5.62 -0.71 -0.97
CA TYR A 36 6.35 -0.39 0.24
C TYR A 36 6.03 -1.39 1.35
N LEU A 37 4.76 -1.70 1.54
CA LEU A 37 4.35 -2.66 2.58
C LEU A 37 4.81 -4.08 2.26
N LEU A 38 4.94 -4.42 0.99
CA LEU A 38 5.48 -5.72 0.60
C LEU A 38 6.91 -5.91 1.08
N LEU A 39 7.66 -4.82 1.19
CA LEU A 39 9.04 -4.88 1.67
C LEU A 39 9.15 -4.90 3.18
N SER A 40 8.06 -4.64 3.88
CA SER A 40 8.11 -4.52 5.32
C SER A 40 7.86 -5.86 5.99
N THR A 41 8.63 -6.14 7.02
CA THR A 41 8.43 -7.33 7.82
C THR A 41 7.66 -7.04 9.09
N ILE A 42 7.31 -5.78 9.31
CA ILE A 42 6.58 -5.36 10.51
C ILE A 42 5.41 -4.50 10.09
N PRO A 43 4.35 -4.43 10.92
CA PRO A 43 3.25 -3.51 10.66
C PRO A 43 3.73 -2.06 10.72
N LEU A 44 3.18 -1.23 9.85
CA LEU A 44 3.59 0.17 9.75
C LEU A 44 2.39 1.09 9.84
N GLY A 45 2.57 2.20 10.55
CA GLY A 45 1.53 3.21 10.68
C GLY A 45 1.57 4.24 9.57
N LEU A 46 0.51 5.03 9.48
CA LEU A 46 0.40 6.03 8.42
C LEU A 46 1.50 7.07 8.46
N ASP A 47 1.92 7.47 9.66
CA ASP A 47 2.98 8.46 9.77
C ASP A 47 4.28 7.97 9.14
N ARG A 48 4.61 6.72 9.40
CA ARG A 48 5.82 6.13 8.84
C ARG A 48 5.70 5.96 7.34
N ILE A 49 4.56 5.47 6.88
CA ILE A 49 4.30 5.29 5.46
C ILE A 49 4.43 6.61 4.74
N ALA A 50 3.80 7.66 5.27
CA ALA A 50 3.82 8.97 4.66
C ALA A 50 5.23 9.54 4.60
N ALA A 51 5.97 9.41 5.70
CA ALA A 51 7.32 9.94 5.78
C ALA A 51 8.25 9.23 4.80
N ASP A 52 8.21 7.92 4.78
CA ASP A 52 9.13 7.14 3.94
C ASP A 52 8.84 7.30 2.45
N LEU A 53 7.58 7.48 2.09
CA LEU A 53 7.20 7.66 0.69
C LEU A 53 7.10 9.12 0.29
N GLU A 54 7.33 10.03 1.23
CA GLU A 54 7.31 11.47 0.98
C GLU A 54 5.98 11.94 0.41
N ILE A 55 4.91 11.45 1.02
CA ILE A 55 3.55 11.86 0.66
C ILE A 55 2.87 12.41 1.90
N SER A 56 1.76 13.09 1.72
CA SER A 56 1.02 13.62 2.85
C SER A 56 0.35 12.47 3.62
N ARG A 57 0.10 12.72 4.88
CA ARG A 57 -0.59 11.75 5.71
C ARG A 57 -2.02 11.53 5.19
N SER A 58 -2.66 12.57 4.69
CA SER A 58 -3.98 12.44 4.09
C SER A 58 -3.96 11.51 2.88
N SER A 59 -2.98 11.67 2.01
CA SER A 59 -2.85 10.80 0.85
C SER A 59 -2.61 9.37 1.26
N ALA A 60 -1.75 9.18 2.27
CA ALA A 60 -1.48 7.84 2.79
C ALA A 60 -2.74 7.21 3.37
N SER A 61 -3.52 8.01 4.09
CA SER A 61 -4.75 7.52 4.71
C SER A 61 -5.77 7.06 3.68
N VAL A 62 -5.99 7.87 2.66
CA VAL A 62 -6.95 7.54 1.61
C VAL A 62 -6.53 6.28 0.88
N ALA A 63 -5.26 6.20 0.51
CA ALA A 63 -4.77 5.05 -0.22
C ALA A 63 -4.80 3.77 0.62
N ALA A 64 -4.45 3.88 1.90
CA ALA A 64 -4.47 2.72 2.79
C ALA A 64 -5.90 2.20 2.97
N ARG A 65 -6.88 3.09 3.07
CA ARG A 65 -8.27 2.68 3.17
C ARG A 65 -8.73 1.95 1.93
N LEU A 66 -8.32 2.42 0.77
CA LEU A 66 -8.66 1.75 -0.47
C LEU A 66 -8.03 0.37 -0.55
N LEU A 67 -6.78 0.26 -0.13
CA LEU A 67 -6.11 -1.04 -0.09
C LEU A 67 -6.83 -1.99 0.88
N GLU A 68 -7.25 -1.47 2.01
CA GLU A 68 -7.99 -2.27 2.99
C GLU A 68 -9.34 -2.69 2.44
N LYS A 69 -10.05 -1.76 1.81
CA LYS A 69 -11.34 -2.04 1.21
C LYS A 69 -11.25 -3.17 0.21
N HIS A 70 -10.16 -3.22 -0.53
CA HIS A 70 -9.94 -4.26 -1.52
C HIS A 70 -9.22 -5.48 -0.95
N THR A 71 -9.08 -5.55 0.35
CA THR A 71 -8.49 -6.69 1.08
C THR A 71 -7.03 -6.97 0.74
N LEU A 72 -6.34 -5.96 0.21
CA LEU A 72 -4.92 -6.10 -0.13
C LEU A 72 -4.02 -5.84 1.06
N VAL A 73 -4.51 -5.11 2.04
CA VAL A 73 -3.79 -4.90 3.30
C VAL A 73 -4.75 -5.16 4.45
N ARG A 74 -4.18 -5.42 5.61
CA ARG A 74 -4.93 -5.59 6.85
C ARG A 74 -4.59 -4.47 7.80
N ARG A 75 -5.58 -4.03 8.50
CA ARG A 75 -5.44 -2.99 9.49
C ARG A 75 -5.41 -3.60 10.87
N HIS A 76 -4.45 -3.18 11.67
CA HIS A 76 -4.29 -3.68 13.04
C HIS A 76 -4.28 -2.54 14.01
N GLY A 77 -4.99 -2.68 15.12
CA GLY A 77 -4.85 -1.74 16.20
C GLY A 77 -3.61 -2.08 17.00
N GLU A 78 -2.88 -1.07 17.41
CA GLU A 78 -1.73 -1.28 18.28
C GLU A 78 -2.20 -1.33 19.72
N ARG A 79 -1.81 -2.37 20.43
CA ARG A 79 -2.24 -2.56 21.80
C ARG A 79 -1.76 -1.39 22.66
N GLY A 80 -2.67 -0.85 23.45
CA GLY A 80 -2.33 0.24 24.35
C GLY A 80 -2.20 1.58 23.69
N SER A 81 -2.63 1.71 22.45
CA SER A 81 -2.53 2.97 21.74
C SER A 81 -3.70 3.11 20.77
N LYS A 82 -3.88 4.29 20.24
CA LYS A 82 -4.89 4.52 19.20
C LYS A 82 -4.32 4.38 17.81
N ARG A 83 -3.07 3.99 17.73
CA ARG A 83 -2.42 3.88 16.42
C ARG A 83 -2.97 2.70 15.65
N VAL A 84 -3.08 2.92 14.37
CA VAL A 84 -3.48 1.88 13.43
C VAL A 84 -2.27 1.52 12.57
N LEU A 85 -2.02 0.25 12.43
CA LEU A 85 -0.89 -0.25 11.67
C LEU A 85 -1.39 -1.09 10.51
N TYR A 86 -0.61 -1.19 9.47
CA TYR A 86 -0.99 -1.90 8.25
C TYR A 86 0.04 -2.94 7.87
N THR A 87 -0.45 -4.08 7.38
CA THR A 87 0.39 -5.13 6.80
C THR A 87 -0.24 -5.60 5.51
N VAL A 88 0.57 -6.16 4.65
CA VAL A 88 0.06 -6.78 3.42
C VAL A 88 -0.72 -8.03 3.82
N SER A 89 -1.87 -8.24 3.20
CA SER A 89 -2.65 -9.43 3.45
C SER A 89 -2.14 -10.58 2.60
N ASP A 90 -2.67 -11.77 2.86
CA ASP A 90 -2.34 -12.95 2.06
C ASP A 90 -3.10 -13.00 0.75
N ASN A 91 -3.86 -11.97 0.46
CA ASN A 91 -4.75 -11.96 -0.69
C ASN A 91 -4.06 -11.44 -1.95
N PHE A 92 -2.79 -11.75 -2.10
CA PHE A 92 -2.04 -11.30 -3.25
C PHE A 92 -2.67 -11.81 -4.56
N ALA A 93 -3.09 -13.05 -4.56
CA ALA A 93 -3.70 -13.63 -5.75
C ALA A 93 -4.99 -12.91 -6.16
N GLY A 94 -5.62 -12.24 -5.22
CA GLY A 94 -6.83 -11.49 -5.52
C GLY A 94 -6.61 -10.37 -6.51
N LEU A 95 -5.38 -9.89 -6.64
CA LEU A 95 -5.07 -8.87 -7.62
C LEU A 95 -5.37 -9.32 -9.04
N PHE A 96 -5.19 -10.59 -9.29
CA PHE A 96 -5.23 -11.12 -10.65
C PHE A 96 -6.40 -12.07 -10.89
N SER A 97 -7.26 -12.26 -9.91
CA SER A 97 -8.40 -13.13 -10.13
C SER A 97 -9.42 -12.41 -11.00
N GLU A 98 -10.27 -13.14 -11.65
CA GLU A 98 -11.30 -12.53 -12.47
C GLU A 98 -12.29 -11.75 -11.65
N ARG A 99 -12.38 -12.05 -10.37
CA ARG A 99 -13.18 -11.27 -9.46
C ARG A 99 -12.33 -10.40 -8.61
N GLY A 100 -11.06 -10.27 -8.97
CA GLY A 100 -10.13 -9.48 -8.23
C GLY A 100 -10.56 -8.07 -8.13
N VAL A 101 -10.18 -7.44 -7.05
CA VAL A 101 -10.57 -6.08 -6.78
C VAL A 101 -10.12 -5.13 -7.87
N MET A 102 -8.98 -5.36 -8.48
CA MET A 102 -8.52 -4.48 -9.53
C MET A 102 -9.41 -4.57 -10.75
N LEU A 103 -9.83 -5.77 -11.12
CA LEU A 103 -10.75 -5.92 -12.23
C LEU A 103 -12.08 -5.31 -11.90
N GLY A 104 -12.54 -5.48 -10.68
CA GLY A 104 -13.75 -4.85 -10.24
C GLY A 104 -13.65 -3.36 -10.20
N ALA A 105 -12.50 -2.85 -9.83
CA ALA A 105 -12.27 -1.41 -9.80
C ALA A 105 -12.23 -0.82 -11.18
N LEU A 106 -11.74 -1.58 -12.13
CA LEU A 106 -11.77 -1.14 -13.50
C LEU A 106 -13.18 -1.12 -14.04
N GLY A 107 -14.05 -1.59 -13.29
CA GLY A 107 -15.35 -1.30 -13.60
C GLY A 107 -15.90 -2.10 -14.58
N ALA A 108 -15.63 -2.71 -14.60
CA ALA A 108 -16.23 -2.87 -15.51
C ALA A 108 -15.93 -2.81 -16.82
N LEU A 109 -15.07 -3.20 -16.99
CA LEU A 109 -14.65 -3.29 -18.35
C LEU A 109 -15.47 -4.26 -19.14
#